data_dd38848af6306225723b7b9f135b51e9
#
_entry.id   dd38848af6306225723b7b9f135b51e9
#
_cell.length_a   1.000
_cell.length_b   1.000
_cell.length_c   1.000
_cell.angle_alpha   90.00
_cell.angle_beta   90.00
_cell.angle_gamma   90.00
#
_symmetry.space_group_name_H-M   'P 1'
#
loop_
_entity.id
_entity.type
_entity.pdbx_description
1 polymer ?
#
loop_
_entity_poly.entity_id
_entity_poly.type
_entity_poly.pdbx_seq_one_letter_code
_entity_poly.pdbx_strand_id
1 'polypeptide(L)'
;MLRTTAEAYKVMQLQGQNLPALAAFDLMTRGNAAALGLAGEIGTIAPGAFADLVVLDARATPAMAHRMEVARDLEAELFVLMTLGDDRAVRQTYIAGEPALNRKLQDNQATSRA
;
A
#
# COMPACT_ATOMS: atom_id res chain seq x y z
N MET A 1 -4.67 3.22 5.04
CA MET A 1 -3.89 4.26 4.32
C MET A 1 -4.29 4.40 2.85
N LEU A 2 -4.43 3.33 2.04
CA LEU A 2 -4.81 3.44 0.62
C LEU A 2 -6.12 4.21 0.43
N ARG A 3 -7.16 3.90 1.20
CA ARG A 3 -8.45 4.62 1.11
C ARG A 3 -8.32 6.10 1.46
N THR A 4 -7.55 6.43 2.49
CA THR A 4 -7.28 7.83 2.88
C THR A 4 -6.60 8.58 1.74
N THR A 5 -5.66 7.94 1.06
CA THR A 5 -4.94 8.51 -0.08
C THR A 5 -5.85 8.72 -1.29
N ALA A 6 -6.77 7.78 -1.53
CA ALA A 6 -7.80 7.94 -2.57
C ALA A 6 -8.69 9.16 -2.30
N GLU A 7 -9.10 9.37 -1.06
CA GLU A 7 -9.89 10.54 -0.67
C GLU A 7 -9.08 11.84 -0.81
N ALA A 8 -7.81 11.83 -0.40
CA ALA A 8 -6.91 12.98 -0.57
C ALA A 8 -6.78 13.37 -2.05
N TYR A 9 -6.63 12.40 -2.94
CA TYR A 9 -6.59 12.63 -4.38
C TYR A 9 -7.85 13.35 -4.88
N LYS A 10 -9.03 12.87 -4.48
CA LYS A 10 -10.32 13.48 -4.88
C LYS A 10 -10.46 14.91 -4.37
N VAL A 11 -10.14 15.14 -3.09
CA VAL A 11 -10.21 16.48 -2.48
C VAL A 11 -9.28 17.45 -3.19
N MET A 12 -8.05 17.04 -3.49
CA MET A 12 -7.10 17.88 -4.21
C MET A 12 -7.59 18.20 -5.64
N GLN A 13 -8.19 17.23 -6.34
CA GLN A 13 -8.79 17.45 -7.64
C GLN A 13 -9.91 18.52 -7.58
N LEU A 14 -10.75 18.47 -6.56
CA LEU A 14 -11.81 19.48 -6.35
C LEU A 14 -11.23 20.88 -6.11
N GLN A 15 -10.02 20.98 -5.58
CA GLN A 15 -9.30 22.24 -5.37
C GLN A 15 -8.45 22.68 -6.59
N GLY A 16 -8.56 21.97 -7.71
CA GLY A 16 -7.75 22.25 -8.90
C GLY A 16 -6.28 21.84 -8.77
N GLN A 17 -5.96 20.99 -7.80
CA GLN A 17 -4.62 20.45 -7.57
C GLN A 17 -4.54 18.99 -7.97
N ASN A 18 -3.35 18.52 -8.26
CA ASN A 18 -3.09 17.10 -8.56
C ASN A 18 -2.22 16.48 -7.47
N LEU A 19 -2.53 15.22 -7.13
CA LEU A 19 -1.69 14.38 -6.27
C LEU A 19 -1.15 13.22 -7.12
N PRO A 20 0.09 13.32 -7.62
CA PRO A 20 0.71 12.20 -8.37
C PRO A 20 0.82 10.95 -7.49
N ALA A 21 0.67 9.78 -8.09
CA ALA A 21 0.71 8.51 -7.36
C ALA A 21 2.02 8.29 -6.62
N LEU A 22 3.16 8.62 -7.23
CA LEU A 22 4.47 8.53 -6.59
C LEU A 22 4.56 9.43 -5.34
N ALA A 23 4.08 10.66 -5.43
CA ALA A 23 4.04 11.58 -4.29
C ALA A 23 3.12 11.07 -3.17
N ALA A 24 1.98 10.48 -3.53
CA ALA A 24 1.05 9.89 -2.58
C ALA A 24 1.67 8.74 -1.80
N PHE A 25 2.38 7.84 -2.47
CA PHE A 25 3.09 6.73 -1.82
C PHE A 25 4.27 7.20 -0.98
N ASP A 26 5.00 8.23 -1.42
CA ASP A 26 6.04 8.85 -0.61
C ASP A 26 5.48 9.43 0.69
N LEU A 27 4.33 10.11 0.63
CA LEU A 27 3.64 10.64 1.81
C LEU A 27 3.20 9.54 2.77
N MET A 28 2.66 8.43 2.26
CA MET A 28 2.21 7.29 3.08
C MET A 28 3.36 6.55 3.77
N THR A 29 4.57 6.63 3.27
CA THR A 29 5.74 5.89 3.73
C THR A 29 6.76 6.82 4.37
N ARG A 30 7.68 7.35 3.59
CA ARG A 30 8.77 8.20 4.05
C ARG A 30 8.27 9.50 4.71
N GLY A 31 7.25 10.12 4.13
CA GLY A 31 6.66 11.35 4.66
C GLY A 31 6.05 11.15 6.05
N ASN A 32 5.29 10.08 6.24
CA ASN A 32 4.73 9.74 7.55
C ASN A 32 5.82 9.39 8.58
N ALA A 33 6.84 8.65 8.17
CA ALA A 33 7.98 8.33 9.04
C ALA A 33 8.69 9.61 9.51
N ALA A 34 8.92 10.57 8.62
CA ALA A 34 9.51 11.86 8.95
C ALA A 34 8.62 12.65 9.92
N ALA A 35 7.32 12.69 9.68
CA ALA A 35 6.35 13.38 10.54
C ALA A 35 6.30 12.79 11.97
N LEU A 36 6.54 11.48 12.11
CA LEU A 36 6.60 10.79 13.39
C LEU A 36 7.97 10.83 14.06
N GLY A 37 8.98 11.45 13.44
CA GLY A 37 10.35 11.49 13.95
C GLY A 37 11.11 10.16 13.78
N LEU A 38 10.67 9.30 12.85
CA LEU A 38 11.22 7.97 12.59
C LEU A 38 11.97 7.89 11.25
N ALA A 39 12.34 9.03 10.68
CA ALA A 39 13.10 9.08 9.43
C ALA A 39 14.42 8.31 9.57
N GLY A 40 14.71 7.45 8.59
CA GLY A 40 15.91 6.59 8.62
C GLY A 40 15.72 5.27 9.37
N GLU A 41 14.67 5.14 10.18
CA GLU A 41 14.35 3.89 10.87
C GLU A 41 13.32 3.07 10.08
N ILE A 42 12.26 3.72 9.60
CA ILE A 42 11.18 3.11 8.81
C ILE A 42 10.81 4.01 7.62
N GLY A 43 9.92 3.53 6.77
CA GLY A 43 9.37 4.29 5.65
C GLY A 43 10.20 4.24 4.37
N THR A 44 11.34 3.56 4.39
CA THR A 44 12.20 3.35 3.23
C THR A 44 12.71 1.91 3.18
N ILE A 45 13.02 1.43 1.98
CA ILE A 45 13.70 0.16 1.76
C ILE A 45 15.18 0.48 1.55
N ALA A 46 15.92 0.55 2.64
CA ALA A 46 17.34 0.91 2.62
C ALA A 46 18.12 0.11 3.67
N PRO A 47 19.42 -0.16 3.45
CA PRO A 47 20.27 -0.78 4.46
C PRO A 47 20.29 0.04 5.75
N GLY A 48 20.11 -0.63 6.89
CA GLY A 48 20.04 0.01 8.20
C GLY A 48 18.65 0.41 8.67
N ALA A 49 17.65 0.44 7.79
CA ALA A 49 16.25 0.64 8.17
C ALA A 49 15.60 -0.68 8.59
N PHE A 50 14.59 -0.60 9.45
CA PHE A 50 13.76 -1.77 9.78
C PHE A 50 12.99 -2.25 8.55
N ALA A 51 12.88 -3.56 8.41
CA ALA A 51 12.10 -4.18 7.33
C ALA A 51 10.60 -4.23 7.69
N ASP A 52 10.00 -3.04 7.84
CA ASP A 52 8.57 -2.85 7.99
C ASP A 52 7.98 -2.64 6.59
N LEU A 53 7.46 -3.72 6.02
CA LEU A 53 7.11 -3.79 4.60
C LEU A 53 5.69 -4.28 4.42
N VAL A 54 5.06 -3.80 3.36
CA VAL A 54 3.75 -4.30 2.90
C VAL A 54 3.91 -4.75 1.45
N VAL A 55 3.45 -5.96 1.16
CA VAL A 55 3.34 -6.47 -0.20
C VAL A 55 1.92 -6.24 -0.70
N LEU A 56 1.79 -5.50 -1.77
CA LEU A 56 0.51 -5.14 -2.38
C LEU A 56 0.30 -5.88 -3.69
N ASP A 57 -0.96 -6.18 -3.99
CA ASP A 57 -1.38 -6.78 -5.25
C ASP A 57 -2.25 -5.78 -6.01
N ALA A 58 -1.74 -5.28 -7.11
CA ALA A 58 -2.46 -4.34 -7.98
C ALA A 58 -3.57 -5.01 -8.80
N ARG A 59 -3.73 -6.32 -8.71
CA ARG A 59 -4.78 -7.11 -9.38
C ARG A 59 -5.72 -7.81 -8.40
N ALA A 60 -5.83 -7.30 -7.18
CA ALA A 60 -6.58 -7.91 -6.09
C ALA A 60 -8.09 -8.01 -6.34
N THR A 61 -8.64 -7.15 -7.18
CA THR A 61 -10.06 -7.15 -7.55
C THR A 61 -10.21 -7.16 -9.07
N PRO A 62 -11.39 -7.59 -9.60
CA PRO A 62 -11.63 -7.56 -11.05
C PRO A 62 -11.45 -6.17 -11.66
N ALA A 63 -11.89 -5.11 -10.98
CA ALA A 63 -11.72 -3.73 -11.45
C ALA A 63 -10.26 -3.33 -11.54
N MET A 64 -9.46 -3.67 -10.52
CA MET A 64 -8.01 -3.43 -10.51
C MET A 64 -7.32 -4.22 -11.61
N ALA A 65 -7.62 -5.51 -11.75
CA ALA A 65 -7.05 -6.37 -12.78
C ALA A 65 -7.34 -5.84 -14.19
N HIS A 66 -8.56 -5.40 -14.43
CA HIS A 66 -8.96 -4.80 -15.71
C HIS A 66 -8.17 -3.50 -15.98
N ARG A 67 -8.04 -2.64 -14.99
CA ARG A 67 -7.29 -1.39 -15.13
C ARG A 67 -5.79 -1.65 -15.35
N MET A 68 -5.24 -2.68 -14.76
CA MET A 68 -3.83 -3.07 -14.93
C MET A 68 -3.50 -3.54 -16.36
N GLU A 69 -4.48 -3.93 -17.16
CA GLU A 69 -4.25 -4.31 -18.57
C GLU A 69 -3.67 -3.16 -19.40
N VAL A 70 -3.96 -1.92 -19.04
CA VAL A 70 -3.47 -0.71 -19.72
C VAL A 70 -2.37 0.03 -18.94
N ALA A 71 -2.02 -0.42 -17.74
CA ALA A 71 -0.92 0.14 -16.97
C ALA A 71 0.43 -0.29 -17.57
N ARG A 72 1.28 0.67 -17.91
CA ARG A 72 2.53 0.43 -18.65
C ARG A 72 3.79 0.73 -17.85
N ASP A 73 3.63 1.35 -16.70
CA ASP A 73 4.74 1.74 -15.83
C ASP A 73 4.35 1.66 -14.36
N LEU A 74 5.33 1.87 -13.49
CA LEU A 74 5.14 1.83 -12.05
C LEU A 74 4.14 2.91 -11.59
N GLU A 75 4.19 4.10 -12.16
CA GLU A 75 3.31 5.20 -11.75
C GLU A 75 1.83 4.85 -12.03
N ALA A 76 1.55 4.25 -13.19
CA ALA A 76 0.22 3.77 -13.54
C ALA A 76 -0.25 2.66 -12.59
N GLU A 77 0.62 1.73 -12.20
CA GLU A 77 0.34 0.67 -11.22
C GLU A 77 0.04 1.27 -9.83
N LEU A 78 0.86 2.20 -9.37
CA LEU A 78 0.64 2.90 -8.11
C LEU A 78 -0.67 3.70 -8.13
N PHE A 79 -1.03 4.28 -9.28
CA PHE A 79 -2.30 4.97 -9.44
C PHE A 79 -3.50 4.03 -9.29
N VAL A 80 -3.42 2.81 -9.83
CA VAL A 80 -4.45 1.78 -9.63
C VAL A 80 -4.59 1.45 -8.13
N LEU A 81 -3.48 1.21 -7.45
CA LEU A 81 -3.47 0.95 -6.01
C LEU A 81 -4.03 2.12 -5.20
N MET A 82 -3.66 3.35 -5.54
CA MET A 82 -4.11 4.55 -4.87
C MET A 82 -5.62 4.77 -5.01
N THR A 83 -6.17 4.59 -6.20
CA THR A 83 -7.57 4.93 -6.52
C THR A 83 -8.55 3.78 -6.28
N LEU A 84 -8.14 2.54 -6.49
CA LEU A 84 -8.99 1.35 -6.41
C LEU A 84 -8.57 0.38 -5.29
N GLY A 85 -7.39 0.56 -4.70
CA GLY A 85 -6.86 -0.32 -3.66
C GLY A 85 -7.53 -0.11 -2.31
N ASP A 86 -7.68 -1.20 -1.58
CA ASP A 86 -8.14 -1.25 -0.20
C ASP A 86 -7.45 -2.41 0.54
N ASP A 87 -8.01 -2.87 1.64
CA ASP A 87 -7.46 -3.97 2.43
C ASP A 87 -7.31 -5.29 1.64
N ARG A 88 -8.11 -5.49 0.59
CA ARG A 88 -7.99 -6.67 -0.30
C ARG A 88 -6.70 -6.68 -1.09
N ALA A 89 -6.08 -5.52 -1.33
CA ALA A 89 -4.81 -5.42 -2.03
C ALA A 89 -3.60 -5.82 -1.17
N VAL A 90 -3.75 -5.92 0.15
CA VAL A 90 -2.68 -6.31 1.05
C VAL A 90 -2.47 -7.82 0.99
N ARG A 91 -1.33 -8.25 0.47
CA ARG A 91 -0.94 -9.67 0.40
C ARG A 91 -0.23 -10.13 1.65
N GLN A 92 0.71 -9.34 2.13
CA GLN A 92 1.55 -9.67 3.28
C GLN A 92 2.06 -8.39 3.93
N THR A 93 2.17 -8.44 5.24
CA THR A 93 2.81 -7.39 6.05
C THR A 93 3.99 -8.00 6.80
N TYR A 94 5.12 -7.30 6.80
CA TYR A 94 6.31 -7.67 7.56
C TYR A 94 6.60 -6.60 8.60
N ILE A 95 6.95 -7.03 9.80
CA ILE A 95 7.36 -6.17 10.91
C ILE A 95 8.76 -6.60 11.33
N ALA A 96 9.73 -5.72 11.21
CA ALA A 96 11.15 -6.00 11.46
C ALA A 96 11.65 -7.27 10.73
N GLY A 97 11.19 -7.46 9.49
CA GLY A 97 11.55 -8.62 8.65
C GLY A 97 10.76 -9.89 8.92
N GLU A 98 9.92 -9.93 9.95
CA GLU A 98 9.10 -11.09 10.28
C GLU A 98 7.68 -10.92 9.68
N PRO A 99 7.13 -11.96 9.02
CA PRO A 99 5.78 -11.89 8.49
C PRO A 99 4.77 -11.76 9.63
N ALA A 100 3.92 -10.73 9.55
CA ALA A 100 2.80 -10.59 10.47
C ALA A 100 1.78 -11.71 10.20
N LEU A 101 1.25 -12.31 11.27
CA LEU A 101 0.23 -13.35 11.17
C LEU A 101 -1.01 -12.81 10.46
N ASN A 102 -1.34 -13.40 9.34
CA ASN A 102 -2.57 -13.06 8.62
C ASN A 102 -3.73 -13.84 9.21
N ARG A 103 -4.74 -13.13 9.71
CA ARG A 103 -5.95 -13.71 10.32
C ARG A 103 -6.61 -14.77 9.43
N LYS A 104 -6.59 -14.58 8.11
CA LYS A 104 -7.14 -15.55 7.14
C LYS A 104 -6.41 -16.91 7.11
N LEU A 105 -5.12 -16.92 7.45
CA LEU A 105 -4.36 -18.17 7.52
C LEU A 105 -4.66 -18.94 8.82
N GLN A 106 -4.95 -18.22 9.91
CA GLN A 106 -5.35 -18.84 11.17
C GLN A 106 -6.72 -19.50 11.07
N ASP A 107 -7.69 -18.85 10.42
CA ASP A 107 -9.03 -19.40 10.22
C ASP A 107 -9.00 -20.68 9.36
N ASN A 108 -8.16 -20.73 8.32
CA ASN A 108 -7.96 -21.91 7.49
C ASN A 108 -7.24 -23.04 8.23
N GLN A 109 -6.29 -22.73 9.11
CA GLN A 109 -5.63 -23.76 9.93
C GLN A 109 -6.52 -24.28 11.04
N ALA A 110 -7.36 -23.44 11.65
CA ALA A 110 -8.36 -23.86 12.62
C ALA A 110 -9.44 -24.77 11.99
N THR A 111 -9.87 -24.46 10.75
CA THR A 111 -10.86 -25.24 10.00
C THR A 111 -10.30 -26.58 9.50
N SER A 112 -9.01 -26.66 9.16
CA SER A 112 -8.35 -27.90 8.72
C SER A 112 -7.97 -28.86 9.87
N ARG A 113 -8.03 -28.41 11.12
CA ARG A 113 -7.78 -29.22 12.35
C ARG A 113 -9.06 -29.73 13.02
N ALA A 114 -10.20 -29.29 12.55
CA ALA A 114 -11.50 -29.79 12.97
C ALA A 114 -12.00 -30.86 12.00
#